data_2ace8638e7694a9fdd6677dd83b1bb48
#
_entry.id   2ace8638e7694a9fdd6677dd83b1bb48
#
_cell.length_a   1.000
_cell.length_b   1.000
_cell.length_c   1.000
_cell.angle_alpha   90.00
_cell.angle_beta   90.00
_cell.angle_gamma   90.00
#
_symmetry.space_group_name_H-M   'P 1'
#
loop_
_entity.id
_entity.type
_entity.pdbx_description
1 polymer ?
#
loop_
_entity_poly.entity_id
_entity_poly.type
_entity_poly.pdbx_seq_one_letter_code
_entity_poly.pdbx_strand_id
1 'polypeptide(L)'
;MVNNSTVPTGYNDFLHDVKAQIRQRQYQALRAANKELLALYWWLGENISRRQAEQGWGKAVVENLARDVQAEFPGRNGFAVQNLWPMRQFFNEYRDKPKLQLLVGEISWAKNLLIMARCKDDLEREFYLCATAPLWRRHDKGFSGSRTYGF
;
A
#
# COMPACT_ATOMS: atom_id res chain seq x y z
N MET A 1 20.23 48.23 5.91
CA MET A 1 21.15 47.14 5.55
C MET A 1 20.43 46.19 4.63
N VAL A 2 20.70 46.26 3.38
CA VAL A 2 20.18 45.30 2.41
C VAL A 2 21.09 44.12 2.47
N ASN A 3 20.59 43.01 3.06
CA ASN A 3 21.26 41.73 2.98
C ASN A 3 21.15 41.25 1.54
N ASN A 4 22.08 41.67 0.73
CA ASN A 4 22.24 41.15 -0.62
C ASN A 4 22.93 39.79 -0.49
N SER A 5 22.17 38.78 -0.02
CA SER A 5 22.61 37.40 -0.18
C SER A 5 22.50 37.09 -1.66
N THR A 6 23.58 37.37 -2.37
CA THR A 6 23.75 37.01 -3.77
C THR A 6 23.74 35.49 -3.84
N VAL A 7 22.58 34.95 -4.19
CA VAL A 7 22.42 33.53 -4.47
C VAL A 7 23.32 33.21 -5.66
N PRO A 8 24.22 32.19 -5.55
CA PRO A 8 25.11 31.84 -6.65
C PRO A 8 24.34 31.47 -7.92
N THR A 9 24.94 31.74 -9.07
CA THR A 9 24.38 31.32 -10.36
C THR A 9 24.11 29.79 -10.36
N GLY A 10 22.90 29.40 -10.77
CA GLY A 10 22.50 28.02 -10.82
C GLY A 10 21.96 27.43 -9.50
N TYR A 11 22.02 28.20 -8.40
CA TYR A 11 21.53 27.74 -7.10
C TYR A 11 20.03 27.44 -7.12
N ASN A 12 19.21 28.29 -7.69
CA ASN A 12 17.75 28.10 -7.73
C ASN A 12 17.36 26.87 -8.54
N ASP A 13 18.03 26.60 -9.63
CA ASP A 13 17.81 25.39 -10.43
C ASP A 13 18.21 24.13 -9.65
N PHE A 14 19.35 24.18 -8.98
CA PHE A 14 19.79 23.08 -8.11
C PHE A 14 18.84 22.86 -6.93
N LEU A 15 18.41 23.95 -6.30
CA LEU A 15 17.41 23.85 -5.20
C LEU A 15 16.11 23.21 -5.68
N HIS A 16 15.63 23.58 -6.88
CA HIS A 16 14.46 22.96 -7.49
C HIS A 16 14.66 21.46 -7.70
N ASP A 17 15.81 21.07 -8.23
CA ASP A 17 16.16 19.65 -8.44
C ASP A 17 16.25 18.88 -7.12
N VAL A 18 16.86 19.46 -6.09
CA VAL A 18 16.94 18.87 -4.75
C VAL A 18 15.54 18.62 -4.18
N LYS A 19 14.66 19.60 -4.25
CA LYS A 19 13.27 19.47 -3.78
C LYS A 19 12.53 18.37 -4.54
N ALA A 20 12.69 18.30 -5.86
CA ALA A 20 12.09 17.28 -6.69
C ALA A 20 12.60 15.86 -6.31
N GLN A 21 13.90 15.71 -6.11
CA GLN A 21 14.52 14.45 -5.68
C GLN A 21 14.02 14.00 -4.30
N ILE A 22 13.93 14.92 -3.35
CA ILE A 22 13.42 14.61 -2.01
C ILE A 22 11.98 14.11 -2.10
N ARG A 23 11.11 14.83 -2.81
CA ARG A 23 9.70 14.43 -2.98
C ARG A 23 9.59 13.06 -3.64
N GLN A 24 10.33 12.83 -4.72
CA GLN A 24 10.30 11.57 -5.44
C GLN A 24 10.69 10.38 -4.54
N ARG A 25 11.78 10.53 -3.77
CA ARG A 25 12.24 9.49 -2.87
C ARG A 25 11.28 9.24 -1.71
N GLN A 26 10.64 10.29 -1.18
CA GLN A 26 9.60 10.14 -0.17
C GLN A 26 8.40 9.36 -0.71
N TYR A 27 7.94 9.66 -1.92
CA TYR A 27 6.85 8.92 -2.57
C TYR A 27 7.21 7.45 -2.80
N GLN A 28 8.41 7.19 -3.29
CA GLN A 28 8.88 5.82 -3.51
C GLN A 28 8.97 5.03 -2.20
N ALA A 29 9.46 5.65 -1.12
CA ALA A 29 9.52 5.03 0.19
C ALA A 29 8.13 4.70 0.74
N LEU A 30 7.17 5.62 0.63
CA LEU A 30 5.79 5.40 1.04
C LEU A 30 5.11 4.30 0.22
N ARG A 31 5.33 4.30 -1.10
CA ARG A 31 4.82 3.27 -1.99
C ARG A 31 5.38 1.90 -1.65
N ALA A 32 6.68 1.80 -1.42
CA ALA A 32 7.33 0.55 -1.02
C ALA A 32 6.82 0.06 0.32
N ALA A 33 6.69 0.94 1.31
CA ALA A 33 6.15 0.60 2.63
C ALA A 33 4.71 0.09 2.54
N ASN A 34 3.87 0.73 1.72
CA ASN A 34 2.49 0.30 1.48
C ASN A 34 2.43 -1.08 0.82
N LYS A 35 3.26 -1.33 -0.19
CA LYS A 35 3.32 -2.63 -0.87
C LYS A 35 3.73 -3.74 0.08
N GLU A 36 4.73 -3.51 0.92
CA GLU A 36 5.18 -4.48 1.92
C GLU A 36 4.08 -4.78 2.95
N LEU A 37 3.37 -3.75 3.40
CA LEU A 37 2.26 -3.92 4.33
C LEU A 37 1.14 -4.77 3.72
N LEU A 38 0.74 -4.47 2.49
CA LEU A 38 -0.32 -5.22 1.81
C LEU A 38 0.13 -6.64 1.45
N ALA A 39 1.40 -6.85 1.15
CA ALA A 39 1.97 -8.19 0.95
C ALA A 39 1.88 -9.02 2.24
N LEU A 40 2.15 -8.42 3.40
CA LEU A 40 1.97 -9.06 4.71
C LEU A 40 0.50 -9.42 4.94
N TYR A 41 -0.42 -8.52 4.67
CA TYR A 41 -1.86 -8.75 4.85
C TYR A 41 -2.38 -9.84 3.91
N TRP A 42 -1.89 -9.87 2.68
CA TRP A 42 -2.16 -10.96 1.74
C TRP A 42 -1.69 -12.30 2.28
N TRP A 43 -0.45 -12.37 2.74
CA TRP A 43 0.13 -13.58 3.31
C TRP A 43 -0.64 -14.06 4.53
N LEU A 44 -1.01 -13.16 5.44
CA LEU A 44 -1.84 -13.49 6.60
C LEU A 44 -3.21 -14.03 6.17
N GLY A 45 -3.87 -13.36 5.25
CA GLY A 45 -5.16 -13.77 4.71
C GLY A 45 -5.11 -15.15 4.05
N GLU A 46 -4.09 -15.39 3.24
CA GLU A 46 -3.84 -16.68 2.60
C GLU A 46 -3.66 -17.80 3.63
N ASN A 47 -2.82 -17.57 4.63
CA ASN A 47 -2.54 -18.57 5.66
C ASN A 47 -3.75 -18.85 6.55
N ILE A 48 -4.50 -17.83 6.94
CA ILE A 48 -5.74 -18.00 7.70
C ILE A 48 -6.75 -18.82 6.87
N SER A 49 -6.97 -18.45 5.62
CA SER A 49 -7.90 -19.16 4.72
C SER A 49 -7.52 -20.62 4.51
N ARG A 50 -6.25 -20.87 4.22
CA ARG A 50 -5.74 -22.23 3.99
C ARG A 50 -5.86 -23.10 5.23
N ARG A 51 -5.47 -22.59 6.40
CA ARG A 51 -5.52 -23.35 7.65
C ARG A 51 -6.95 -23.60 8.12
N GLN A 52 -7.88 -22.70 7.83
CA GLN A 52 -9.30 -22.98 8.08
C GLN A 52 -9.80 -24.14 7.22
N ALA A 53 -9.41 -24.20 5.95
CA ALA A 53 -9.80 -25.29 5.05
C ALA A 53 -9.13 -26.63 5.40
N GLU A 54 -7.83 -26.62 5.69
CA GLU A 54 -7.04 -27.83 5.90
C GLU A 54 -7.08 -28.34 7.34
N GLN A 55 -7.12 -27.45 8.33
CA GLN A 55 -6.98 -27.77 9.75
C GLN A 55 -8.25 -27.49 10.57
N GLY A 56 -9.30 -26.99 9.93
CA GLY A 56 -10.56 -26.70 10.59
C GLY A 56 -10.50 -25.57 11.61
N TRP A 57 -9.60 -24.61 11.45
CA TRP A 57 -9.47 -23.49 12.38
C TRP A 57 -10.74 -22.66 12.42
N GLY A 58 -11.30 -22.52 13.62
CA GLY A 58 -12.47 -21.71 13.85
C GLY A 58 -12.13 -20.29 14.28
N LYS A 59 -13.19 -19.55 14.60
CA LYS A 59 -13.13 -18.16 15.06
C LYS A 59 -12.19 -17.98 16.27
N ALA A 60 -12.24 -18.91 17.23
CA ALA A 60 -11.43 -18.82 18.45
C ALA A 60 -9.92 -18.83 18.17
N VAL A 61 -9.46 -19.57 17.16
CA VAL A 61 -8.03 -19.62 16.79
C VAL A 61 -7.59 -18.29 16.21
N VAL A 62 -8.41 -17.65 15.38
CA VAL A 62 -8.12 -16.34 14.81
C VAL A 62 -8.12 -15.26 15.89
N GLU A 63 -9.04 -15.32 16.85
CA GLU A 63 -9.07 -14.42 18.01
C GLU A 63 -7.82 -14.59 18.88
N ASN A 64 -7.37 -15.82 19.10
CA ASN A 64 -6.12 -16.10 19.81
C ASN A 64 -4.90 -15.55 19.08
N LEU A 65 -4.84 -15.74 17.76
CA LEU A 65 -3.77 -15.18 16.93
C LEU A 65 -3.71 -13.65 17.06
N ALA A 66 -4.85 -12.99 16.96
CA ALA A 66 -4.92 -11.53 17.11
C ALA A 66 -4.38 -11.07 18.46
N ARG A 67 -4.79 -11.74 19.54
CA ARG A 67 -4.34 -11.43 20.90
C ARG A 67 -2.84 -11.63 21.06
N ASP A 68 -2.32 -12.75 20.59
CA ASP A 68 -0.91 -13.10 20.76
C ASP A 68 0.01 -12.17 19.94
N VAL A 69 -0.40 -11.83 18.71
CA VAL A 69 0.34 -10.86 17.88
C VAL A 69 0.30 -9.47 18.49
N GLN A 70 -0.84 -9.03 19.01
CA GLN A 70 -0.97 -7.72 19.65
C GLN A 70 -0.16 -7.64 20.95
N ALA A 71 0.02 -8.73 21.67
CA ALA A 71 0.86 -8.80 22.87
C ALA A 71 2.34 -8.56 22.53
N GLU A 72 2.82 -9.12 21.41
CA GLU A 72 4.21 -8.94 20.94
C GLU A 72 4.44 -7.58 20.27
N PHE A 73 3.42 -7.07 19.56
CA PHE A 73 3.48 -5.81 18.81
C PHE A 73 2.42 -4.81 19.32
N PRO A 74 2.57 -4.30 20.57
CA PRO A 74 1.58 -3.40 21.14
C PRO A 74 1.49 -2.08 20.36
N GLY A 75 0.28 -1.51 20.29
CA GLY A 75 0.03 -0.26 19.61
C GLY A 75 -0.16 -0.36 18.09
N ARG A 76 -0.11 -1.57 17.53
CA ARG A 76 -0.38 -1.81 16.10
C ARG A 76 -1.80 -2.34 15.90
N ASN A 77 -2.70 -1.44 15.54
CA ASN A 77 -4.13 -1.77 15.34
C ASN A 77 -4.39 -2.70 14.15
N GLY A 78 -3.42 -2.84 13.24
CA GLY A 78 -3.55 -3.66 12.04
C GLY A 78 -3.75 -5.16 12.31
N PHE A 79 -3.40 -5.64 13.50
CA PHE A 79 -3.50 -7.06 13.86
C PHE A 79 -4.69 -7.37 14.77
N ALA A 80 -5.62 -6.43 14.94
CA ALA A 80 -6.87 -6.71 15.63
C ALA A 80 -7.73 -7.70 14.83
N VAL A 81 -8.59 -8.43 15.53
CA VAL A 81 -9.50 -9.42 14.91
C VAL A 81 -10.34 -8.79 13.79
N GLN A 82 -10.79 -7.56 14.00
CA GLN A 82 -11.56 -6.81 13.02
C GLN A 82 -10.80 -6.53 11.72
N ASN A 83 -9.48 -6.66 11.73
CA ASN A 83 -8.63 -6.49 10.56
C ASN A 83 -8.14 -7.81 9.96
N LEU A 84 -8.02 -8.86 10.77
CA LEU A 84 -7.60 -10.19 10.29
C LEU A 84 -8.65 -10.82 9.36
N TRP A 85 -9.93 -10.71 9.68
CA TRP A 85 -10.99 -11.21 8.81
C TRP A 85 -11.03 -10.51 7.45
N PRO A 86 -10.93 -9.19 7.37
CA PRO A 86 -10.76 -8.50 6.10
C PRO A 86 -9.52 -8.92 5.31
N MET A 87 -8.41 -9.28 5.95
CA MET A 87 -7.23 -9.83 5.26
C MET A 87 -7.54 -11.15 4.57
N ARG A 88 -8.27 -12.03 5.24
CA ARG A 88 -8.75 -13.28 4.66
C ARG A 88 -9.68 -13.02 3.47
N GLN A 89 -10.61 -12.08 3.60
CA GLN A 89 -11.49 -11.66 2.53
C GLN A 89 -10.69 -11.10 1.34
N PHE A 90 -9.71 -10.26 1.60
CA PHE A 90 -8.82 -9.66 0.62
C PHE A 90 -8.13 -10.72 -0.24
N PHE A 91 -7.54 -11.72 0.39
CA PHE A 91 -6.94 -12.85 -0.30
C PHE A 91 -7.98 -13.62 -1.12
N ASN A 92 -9.10 -14.03 -0.52
CA ASN A 92 -10.11 -14.84 -1.19
C ASN A 92 -10.77 -14.15 -2.38
N GLU A 93 -10.97 -12.83 -2.31
CA GLU A 93 -11.60 -12.08 -3.39
C GLU A 93 -10.67 -11.80 -4.57
N TYR A 94 -9.35 -11.69 -4.34
CA TYR A 94 -8.40 -11.31 -5.39
C TYR A 94 -7.46 -12.45 -5.83
N ARG A 95 -7.48 -13.60 -5.19
CA ARG A 95 -6.54 -14.70 -5.45
C ARG A 95 -6.52 -15.19 -6.90
N ASP A 96 -7.66 -15.18 -7.57
CA ASP A 96 -7.82 -15.65 -8.95
C ASP A 96 -7.91 -14.49 -9.96
N LYS A 97 -7.50 -13.28 -9.57
CA LYS A 97 -7.64 -12.06 -10.36
C LYS A 97 -6.31 -11.33 -10.49
N PRO A 98 -5.37 -11.86 -11.31
CA PRO A 98 -4.01 -11.31 -11.42
C PRO A 98 -3.97 -9.84 -11.80
N LYS A 99 -4.90 -9.39 -12.65
CA LYS A 99 -5.00 -8.01 -13.07
C LYS A 99 -5.31 -7.06 -11.91
N LEU A 100 -6.25 -7.45 -11.04
CA LEU A 100 -6.61 -6.66 -9.87
C LEU A 100 -5.52 -6.69 -8.79
N GLN A 101 -4.81 -7.81 -8.66
CA GLN A 101 -3.69 -7.94 -7.72
C GLN A 101 -2.60 -6.88 -7.94
N LEU A 102 -2.35 -6.51 -9.19
CA LEU A 102 -1.39 -5.45 -9.51
C LEU A 102 -1.86 -4.07 -9.03
N LEU A 103 -3.16 -3.85 -8.97
CA LEU A 103 -3.76 -2.56 -8.61
C LEU A 103 -3.93 -2.38 -7.11
N VAL A 104 -4.29 -3.45 -6.38
CA VAL A 104 -4.58 -3.37 -4.94
C VAL A 104 -3.36 -2.93 -4.12
N GLY A 105 -2.16 -3.27 -4.54
CA GLY A 105 -0.92 -2.87 -3.89
C GLY A 105 -0.57 -1.39 -4.06
N GLU A 106 -1.25 -0.67 -4.94
CA GLU A 106 -1.00 0.75 -5.23
C GLU A 106 -1.86 1.70 -4.38
N ILE A 107 -2.78 1.19 -3.60
CA ILE A 107 -3.66 1.97 -2.75
C ILE A 107 -3.54 1.54 -1.27
N SER A 108 -4.01 2.38 -0.36
CA SER A 108 -3.96 2.08 1.08
C SER A 108 -4.88 0.92 1.45
N TRP A 109 -4.60 0.30 2.60
CA TRP A 109 -5.47 -0.73 3.17
C TRP A 109 -6.89 -0.23 3.41
N ALA A 110 -7.04 0.98 3.97
CA ALA A 110 -8.36 1.58 4.20
C ALA A 110 -9.17 1.71 2.90
N LYS A 111 -8.54 2.11 1.81
CA LYS A 111 -9.20 2.21 0.50
C LYS A 111 -9.55 0.83 -0.07
N ASN A 112 -8.67 -0.16 0.09
CA ASN A 112 -8.98 -1.54 -0.27
C ASN A 112 -10.21 -2.07 0.47
N LEU A 113 -10.29 -1.83 1.78
CA LEU A 113 -11.45 -2.23 2.59
C LEU A 113 -12.74 -1.59 2.08
N LEU A 114 -12.68 -0.31 1.76
CA LEU A 114 -13.83 0.43 1.25
C LEU A 114 -14.31 -0.11 -0.10
N ILE A 115 -13.39 -0.39 -1.01
CA ILE A 115 -13.69 -0.95 -2.33
C ILE A 115 -14.29 -2.35 -2.20
N MET A 116 -13.72 -3.21 -1.36
CA MET A 116 -14.27 -4.55 -1.11
C MET A 116 -15.69 -4.49 -0.53
N ALA A 117 -15.96 -3.52 0.34
CA ALA A 117 -17.27 -3.37 0.97
C ALA A 117 -18.33 -2.87 -0.01
N ARG A 118 -17.99 -1.94 -0.90
CA ARG A 118 -18.94 -1.23 -1.76
C ARG A 118 -19.03 -1.77 -3.17
N CYS A 119 -17.95 -2.30 -3.72
CA CYS A 119 -17.87 -2.77 -5.09
C CYS A 119 -17.86 -4.30 -5.12
N LYS A 120 -18.82 -4.91 -5.79
CA LYS A 120 -18.94 -6.38 -5.88
C LYS A 120 -18.59 -6.93 -7.25
N ASP A 121 -18.60 -6.07 -8.29
CA ASP A 121 -18.23 -6.42 -9.64
C ASP A 121 -16.77 -6.08 -9.93
N ASP A 122 -16.08 -6.95 -10.67
CA ASP A 122 -14.66 -6.81 -10.99
C ASP A 122 -14.35 -5.56 -11.84
N LEU A 123 -15.24 -5.21 -12.78
CA LEU A 123 -15.10 -4.00 -13.60
C LEU A 123 -15.21 -2.74 -12.75
N GLU A 124 -16.16 -2.72 -11.83
CA GLU A 124 -16.33 -1.63 -10.87
C GLU A 124 -15.12 -1.50 -9.96
N ARG A 125 -14.60 -2.62 -9.45
CA ARG A 125 -13.37 -2.65 -8.64
C ARG A 125 -12.18 -2.13 -9.42
N GLU A 126 -11.98 -2.57 -10.64
CA GLU A 126 -10.90 -2.09 -11.51
C GLU A 126 -10.99 -0.58 -11.70
N PHE A 127 -12.17 -0.07 -11.99
CA PHE A 127 -12.42 1.36 -12.16
C PHE A 127 -12.00 2.15 -10.90
N TYR A 128 -12.50 1.74 -9.73
CA TYR A 128 -12.19 2.45 -8.48
C TYR A 128 -10.75 2.28 -8.03
N LEU A 129 -10.14 1.13 -8.25
CA LEU A 129 -8.73 0.91 -7.98
C LEU A 129 -7.84 1.84 -8.82
N CYS A 130 -8.17 2.00 -10.11
CA CYS A 130 -7.47 2.92 -10.99
C CYS A 130 -7.72 4.39 -10.62
N ALA A 131 -8.96 4.74 -10.29
CA ALA A 131 -9.35 6.11 -9.95
C ALA A 131 -8.78 6.56 -8.60
N THR A 132 -8.64 5.63 -7.65
CA THR A 132 -8.10 5.90 -6.31
C THR A 132 -6.59 5.77 -6.23
N ALA A 133 -5.93 5.38 -7.32
CA ALA A 133 -4.47 5.27 -7.36
C ALA A 133 -3.84 6.56 -6.83
N PRO A 134 -2.86 6.44 -5.92
CA PRO A 134 -2.34 7.62 -5.24
C PRO A 134 -1.52 8.51 -6.16
N LEU A 135 -1.18 9.68 -5.62
CA LEU A 135 -0.43 10.73 -6.30
C LEU A 135 0.89 10.26 -6.93
N TRP A 136 1.54 9.21 -6.40
CA TRP A 136 2.76 8.67 -7.00
C TRP A 136 2.52 8.11 -8.42
N ARG A 137 1.33 7.61 -8.72
CA ARG A 137 0.98 7.14 -10.07
C ARG A 137 0.77 8.29 -11.04
N ARG A 138 0.39 9.47 -10.54
CA ARG A 138 0.27 10.69 -11.35
C ARG A 138 1.64 11.28 -11.69
N HIS A 139 2.62 11.09 -10.81
CA HIS A 139 4.01 11.52 -11.05
C HIS A 139 4.72 10.67 -12.11
N ASP A 140 4.44 9.36 -12.17
CA ASP A 140 5.04 8.48 -13.19
C ASP A 140 4.64 8.86 -14.62
N LYS A 141 3.46 9.44 -14.80
CA LYS A 141 2.99 9.91 -16.11
C LYS A 141 3.58 11.25 -16.54
N GLY A 142 4.12 12.02 -15.61
CA GLY A 142 4.76 13.30 -15.87
C GLY A 142 6.27 13.22 -16.08
N PHE A 143 6.88 12.08 -15.80
CA PHE A 143 8.31 11.87 -15.87
C PHE A 143 8.69 10.97 -17.07
N SER A 144 8.15 11.29 -18.23
CA SER A 144 8.62 10.74 -19.51
C SER A 144 9.87 11.48 -19.97
N GLY A 145 10.86 11.55 -19.12
CA GLY A 145 12.16 12.11 -19.39
C GLY A 145 13.22 11.11 -18.97
N SER A 146 13.62 10.29 -19.93
CA SER A 146 14.69 9.32 -19.82
C SER A 146 15.91 9.84 -19.03
N ARG A 147 16.08 9.36 -17.81
CA ARG A 147 17.38 9.13 -17.22
C ARG A 147 17.30 7.89 -16.33
N THR A 148 17.62 6.77 -16.91
CA THR A 148 18.01 5.57 -16.20
C THR A 148 19.22 5.90 -15.32
N TYR A 149 18.98 6.11 -14.03
CA TYR A 149 20.03 5.91 -13.06
C TYR A 149 19.97 4.47 -12.63
N GLY A 150 20.83 3.65 -13.26
CA GLY A 150 21.09 2.30 -12.82
C GLY A 150 21.74 2.34 -11.44
N PHE A 151 21.21 1.55 -10.57
CA PHE A 151 21.93 1.04 -9.43
C PHE A 151 22.43 -0.34 -9.77
#